data_23ed6ad6d5d1b2edfe2c741363c606d0
#
_entry.id   23ed6ad6d5d1b2edfe2c741363c606d0
#
_cell.length_a   1.000
_cell.length_b   1.000
_cell.length_c   1.000
_cell.angle_alpha   90.00
_cell.angle_beta   90.00
_cell.angle_gamma   90.00
#
_symmetry.space_group_name_H-M   'P 1'
#
loop_
_entity.id
_entity.type
_entity.pdbx_description
1 polymer ?
#
loop_
_entity_poly.entity_id
_entity_poly.type
_entity_poly.pdbx_seq_one_letter_code
_entity_poly.pdbx_strand_id
1 'polypeptide(L)'
;MKNIKKITPQVGLRRTFLVVLDAALILFSFYFALLLRADGAVEAAWWPHNRALLYENLPWITALYLISFLVGGLYSILWKYAGERDLIRLAGMIAVPTAVVYFVNHGLIHGVLFDSANAMAAVLIFLLVGGSRLAWRLFLNHPIGERVRGVPSKDPNRPVLIVGAGEAGAWAINVCKSNESYGHPVAAVDDDPAKFGQTIHGVPVRGTLEQIPQVCERYNIHSIIIAIPTLQGSRLNHVIDLCVSTHCAVQILSDPQLVGTGAPQQNAFRELNTADFLSREEVTLDMEQISGYLTGKTVLVTGGGGSIGSELCRQVMRFQPGKLLIFDIYENCAYELLMELQQKYGRDIPVTVLIGSIRDKKRLDEVFETYHPTVVFHAAAHKHVPLMEVSPAEAVKNNVLGTKNLLTSASEHGVERFVQLSTDKAVNPTSVMGCTKRICEMLIQTFAGNTDMKCVAVRFGNVLGSHGSVIPLFEAQIKKGGPVTLTDPNIERYFMTIPEAAQLVLQAGALAESGSIYVLDMGEPVKIIDLAKQLIRLYGYEPGVNMEIKVVGLRPGEKLYEELMMDEEQDKMRRTEHNKIFVAPPKDIDLAQFYTQLQDLSAAAAHNDEGVVKQLAEMIPTFTPTRGNLKT
;
A
#
# COMPACT_ATOMS: atom_id res chain seq x y z
N MET A 1 -29.57 0.77 -33.61
CA MET A 1 -28.71 -0.37 -34.05
C MET A 1 -27.93 -0.85 -32.82
N LYS A 2 -28.26 -2.07 -32.33
CA LYS A 2 -27.75 -2.65 -31.08
C LYS A 2 -26.29 -3.12 -31.26
N ASN A 3 -25.39 -2.62 -30.43
CA ASN A 3 -24.01 -3.08 -30.34
C ASN A 3 -23.97 -4.58 -29.94
N ILE A 4 -23.61 -5.44 -30.86
CA ILE A 4 -23.26 -6.85 -30.60
C ILE A 4 -21.87 -6.84 -29.99
N LYS A 5 -21.76 -6.98 -28.65
CA LYS A 5 -20.48 -7.19 -27.97
C LYS A 5 -19.89 -8.52 -28.47
N LYS A 6 -18.71 -8.47 -29.07
CA LYS A 6 -17.90 -9.64 -29.44
C LYS A 6 -17.61 -10.45 -28.18
N ILE A 7 -18.19 -11.63 -28.08
CA ILE A 7 -17.90 -12.61 -27.03
C ILE A 7 -16.47 -13.12 -27.27
N THR A 8 -15.60 -12.99 -26.27
CA THR A 8 -14.24 -13.53 -26.35
C THR A 8 -14.28 -15.05 -26.46
N PRO A 9 -13.39 -15.71 -27.26
CA PRO A 9 -13.42 -17.14 -27.55
C PRO A 9 -13.47 -18.03 -26.29
N GLN A 10 -12.83 -17.63 -25.20
CA GLN A 10 -12.80 -18.35 -23.93
C GLN A 10 -14.16 -18.40 -23.20
N VAL A 11 -14.99 -17.36 -23.32
CA VAL A 11 -16.33 -17.31 -22.70
C VAL A 11 -17.30 -18.23 -23.46
N GLY A 12 -17.14 -18.34 -24.77
CA GLY A 12 -17.94 -19.26 -25.60
C GLY A 12 -17.66 -20.71 -25.26
N LEU A 13 -16.40 -21.12 -25.19
CA LEU A 13 -15.98 -22.49 -24.89
C LEU A 13 -16.47 -22.98 -23.53
N ARG A 14 -16.39 -22.13 -22.51
CA ARG A 14 -16.90 -22.44 -21.15
C ARG A 14 -18.42 -22.66 -21.13
N ARG A 15 -19.19 -21.82 -21.83
CA ARG A 15 -20.64 -21.99 -21.92
C ARG A 15 -21.03 -23.28 -22.62
N THR A 16 -20.38 -23.59 -23.72
CA THR A 16 -20.60 -24.84 -24.46
C THR A 16 -20.32 -26.06 -23.59
N PHE A 17 -19.21 -26.07 -22.86
CA PHE A 17 -18.88 -27.14 -21.91
C PHE A 17 -19.97 -27.36 -20.86
N LEU A 18 -20.48 -26.26 -20.25
CA LEU A 18 -21.53 -26.35 -19.23
C LEU A 18 -22.86 -26.88 -19.80
N VAL A 19 -23.23 -26.50 -21.01
CA VAL A 19 -24.44 -26.98 -21.68
C VAL A 19 -24.33 -28.49 -21.95
N VAL A 20 -23.18 -28.94 -22.43
CA VAL A 20 -22.93 -30.38 -22.68
C VAL A 20 -22.96 -31.19 -21.38
N LEU A 21 -22.36 -30.67 -20.32
CA LEU A 21 -22.38 -31.30 -18.99
C LEU A 21 -23.81 -31.40 -18.45
N ASP A 22 -24.60 -30.34 -18.53
CA ASP A 22 -25.97 -30.32 -18.05
C ASP A 22 -26.85 -31.28 -18.87
N ALA A 23 -26.67 -31.35 -20.19
CA ALA A 23 -27.34 -32.34 -21.03
C ALA A 23 -27.04 -33.78 -20.54
N ALA A 24 -25.78 -34.11 -20.28
CA ALA A 24 -25.39 -35.41 -19.77
C ALA A 24 -26.00 -35.71 -18.39
N LEU A 25 -26.03 -34.72 -17.49
CA LEU A 25 -26.65 -34.87 -16.16
C LEU A 25 -28.16 -35.05 -16.24
N ILE A 26 -28.86 -34.40 -17.15
CA ILE A 26 -30.29 -34.55 -17.39
C ILE A 26 -30.57 -35.97 -17.91
N LEU A 27 -29.84 -36.42 -18.94
CA LEU A 27 -29.95 -37.77 -19.50
C LEU A 27 -29.74 -38.85 -18.43
N PHE A 28 -28.69 -38.70 -17.64
CA PHE A 28 -28.39 -39.59 -16.52
C PHE A 28 -29.52 -39.61 -15.49
N SER A 29 -30.07 -38.45 -15.13
CA SER A 29 -31.12 -38.31 -14.12
C SER A 29 -32.39 -39.07 -14.51
N PHE A 30 -32.85 -38.97 -15.76
CA PHE A 30 -34.01 -39.68 -16.24
C PHE A 30 -33.77 -41.19 -16.33
N TYR A 31 -32.61 -41.60 -16.81
CA TYR A 31 -32.26 -43.03 -16.86
C TYR A 31 -32.18 -43.63 -15.46
N PHE A 32 -31.52 -42.94 -14.53
CA PHE A 32 -31.35 -43.39 -13.15
C PHE A 32 -32.67 -43.38 -12.37
N ALA A 33 -33.55 -42.42 -12.61
CA ALA A 33 -34.90 -42.39 -12.04
C ALA A 33 -35.75 -43.59 -12.49
N LEU A 34 -35.63 -44.02 -13.75
CA LEU A 34 -36.30 -45.22 -14.23
C LEU A 34 -35.74 -46.49 -13.59
N LEU A 35 -34.40 -46.57 -13.39
CA LEU A 35 -33.75 -47.69 -12.68
C LEU A 35 -34.16 -47.75 -11.20
N LEU A 36 -34.21 -46.64 -10.51
CA LEU A 36 -34.67 -46.58 -9.12
C LEU A 36 -36.10 -47.06 -8.97
N ARG A 37 -36.97 -46.70 -9.94
CA ARG A 37 -38.36 -47.21 -9.93
C ARG A 37 -38.45 -48.70 -10.16
N ALA A 38 -37.50 -49.29 -10.86
CA ALA A 38 -37.42 -50.72 -11.11
C ALA A 38 -36.86 -51.54 -9.93
N ASP A 39 -36.45 -50.89 -8.82
CA ASP A 39 -35.71 -51.50 -7.70
C ASP A 39 -34.51 -52.33 -8.18
N GLY A 40 -33.91 -51.96 -9.31
CA GLY A 40 -32.84 -52.69 -9.96
C GLY A 40 -33.30 -53.98 -10.72
N ALA A 41 -34.59 -54.29 -10.72
CA ALA A 41 -35.15 -55.49 -11.42
C ALA A 41 -35.32 -55.19 -12.92
N VAL A 42 -34.22 -55.21 -13.66
CA VAL A 42 -34.17 -55.00 -15.13
C VAL A 42 -34.80 -56.17 -15.93
N GLU A 43 -35.16 -57.25 -15.28
CA GLU A 43 -35.82 -58.37 -15.86
C GLU A 43 -37.37 -58.27 -15.85
N ALA A 44 -37.93 -57.22 -15.22
CA ALA A 44 -39.37 -57.02 -15.21
C ALA A 44 -39.94 -56.83 -16.63
N ALA A 45 -41.08 -57.49 -16.92
CA ALA A 45 -41.71 -57.49 -18.26
C ALA A 45 -42.04 -56.10 -18.83
N TRP A 46 -42.19 -55.07 -17.97
CA TRP A 46 -42.44 -53.68 -18.37
C TRP A 46 -41.17 -52.88 -18.69
N TRP A 47 -39.96 -53.32 -18.29
CA TRP A 47 -38.69 -52.63 -18.44
C TRP A 47 -38.30 -52.32 -19.89
N PRO A 48 -38.33 -53.31 -20.86
CA PRO A 48 -37.95 -53.07 -22.25
C PRO A 48 -38.83 -52.03 -22.92
N HIS A 49 -40.13 -52.02 -22.66
CA HIS A 49 -41.10 -51.10 -23.23
C HIS A 49 -40.85 -49.64 -22.70
N ASN A 50 -40.75 -49.45 -21.39
CA ASN A 50 -40.57 -48.14 -20.82
C ASN A 50 -39.18 -47.56 -21.09
N ARG A 51 -38.16 -48.40 -21.22
CA ARG A 51 -36.85 -47.98 -21.67
C ARG A 51 -36.88 -47.47 -23.11
N ALA A 52 -37.56 -48.13 -24.01
CA ALA A 52 -37.74 -47.67 -25.39
C ALA A 52 -38.47 -46.32 -25.46
N LEU A 53 -39.59 -46.21 -24.74
CA LEU A 53 -40.33 -44.94 -24.62
C LEU A 53 -39.47 -43.81 -24.05
N LEU A 54 -38.65 -44.08 -23.04
CA LEU A 54 -37.73 -43.11 -22.52
C LEU A 54 -36.76 -42.62 -23.60
N TYR A 55 -36.09 -43.52 -24.33
CA TYR A 55 -35.13 -43.14 -25.37
C TYR A 55 -35.74 -42.34 -26.51
N GLU A 56 -36.98 -42.66 -26.92
CA GLU A 56 -37.69 -41.91 -27.95
C GLU A 56 -38.01 -40.47 -27.50
N ASN A 57 -38.34 -40.29 -26.23
CA ASN A 57 -38.77 -39.00 -25.71
C ASN A 57 -37.63 -38.15 -25.08
N LEU A 58 -36.52 -38.78 -24.73
CA LEU A 58 -35.39 -38.15 -24.03
C LEU A 58 -34.78 -36.93 -24.78
N PRO A 59 -34.68 -36.92 -26.13
CA PRO A 59 -34.12 -35.77 -26.85
C PRO A 59 -34.92 -34.49 -26.65
N TRP A 60 -36.25 -34.52 -26.81
CA TRP A 60 -37.08 -33.31 -26.66
C TRP A 60 -37.22 -32.91 -25.19
N ILE A 61 -37.27 -33.85 -24.25
CA ILE A 61 -37.26 -33.58 -22.80
C ILE A 61 -35.97 -32.86 -22.44
N THR A 62 -34.80 -33.36 -22.85
CA THR A 62 -33.50 -32.72 -22.60
C THR A 62 -33.45 -31.34 -23.20
N ALA A 63 -33.92 -31.15 -24.45
CA ALA A 63 -33.98 -29.87 -25.08
C ALA A 63 -34.86 -28.86 -24.30
N LEU A 64 -36.00 -29.31 -23.77
CA LEU A 64 -36.90 -28.48 -22.96
C LEU A 64 -36.22 -27.96 -21.68
N TYR A 65 -35.50 -28.84 -20.95
CA TYR A 65 -34.73 -28.42 -19.77
C TYR A 65 -33.61 -27.44 -20.13
N LEU A 66 -32.84 -27.70 -21.18
CA LEU A 66 -31.77 -26.82 -21.63
C LEU A 66 -32.31 -25.46 -22.08
N ILE A 67 -33.45 -25.41 -22.76
CA ILE A 67 -34.11 -24.14 -23.13
C ILE A 67 -34.53 -23.39 -21.85
N SER A 68 -35.12 -24.09 -20.87
CA SER A 68 -35.47 -23.48 -19.58
C SER A 68 -34.25 -22.89 -18.88
N PHE A 69 -33.11 -23.58 -18.87
CA PHE A 69 -31.85 -23.12 -18.31
C PHE A 69 -31.27 -21.91 -19.07
N LEU A 70 -31.38 -21.91 -20.39
CA LEU A 70 -30.95 -20.79 -21.23
C LEU A 70 -31.81 -19.51 -21.00
N VAL A 71 -33.13 -19.69 -21.03
CA VAL A 71 -34.09 -18.58 -20.81
C VAL A 71 -33.99 -18.07 -19.38
N GLY A 72 -33.87 -18.95 -18.40
CA GLY A 72 -33.70 -18.61 -17.00
C GLY A 72 -32.32 -17.99 -16.67
N GLY A 73 -31.38 -17.96 -17.63
CA GLY A 73 -30.08 -17.33 -17.48
C GLY A 73 -29.06 -18.13 -16.66
N LEU A 74 -29.24 -19.45 -16.49
CA LEU A 74 -28.34 -20.32 -15.69
C LEU A 74 -26.87 -20.19 -16.09
N TYR A 75 -26.59 -20.04 -17.39
CA TYR A 75 -25.23 -19.92 -17.94
C TYR A 75 -24.67 -18.49 -17.88
N SER A 76 -25.44 -17.55 -17.38
CA SER A 76 -25.03 -16.14 -17.16
C SER A 76 -24.70 -15.87 -15.69
N ILE A 77 -25.05 -16.78 -14.79
CA ILE A 77 -24.78 -16.67 -13.35
C ILE A 77 -23.29 -16.93 -13.09
N LEU A 78 -22.66 -16.02 -12.37
CA LEU A 78 -21.30 -16.23 -11.83
C LEU A 78 -21.39 -17.09 -10.57
N TRP A 79 -21.36 -18.41 -10.73
CA TRP A 79 -21.53 -19.39 -9.64
C TRP A 79 -20.51 -19.25 -8.49
N LYS A 80 -19.42 -18.53 -8.71
CA LYS A 80 -18.47 -18.17 -7.64
C LYS A 80 -19.14 -17.36 -6.52
N TYR A 81 -20.18 -16.58 -6.86
CA TYR A 81 -20.89 -15.67 -5.95
C TYR A 81 -22.37 -16.04 -5.77
N ALA A 82 -22.78 -17.22 -6.24
CA ALA A 82 -24.18 -17.66 -6.17
C ALA A 82 -24.65 -17.78 -4.71
N GLY A 83 -25.83 -17.28 -4.43
CA GLY A 83 -26.51 -17.29 -3.14
C GLY A 83 -27.80 -18.13 -3.15
N GLU A 84 -28.57 -18.04 -2.07
CA GLU A 84 -29.87 -18.74 -1.91
C GLU A 84 -30.86 -18.43 -3.05
N ARG A 85 -30.89 -17.19 -3.52
CA ARG A 85 -31.77 -16.76 -4.61
C ARG A 85 -31.48 -17.47 -5.94
N ASP A 86 -30.23 -17.85 -6.19
CA ASP A 86 -29.84 -18.54 -7.41
C ASP A 86 -30.24 -20.02 -7.36
N LEU A 87 -30.26 -20.63 -6.17
CA LEU A 87 -30.79 -21.97 -5.95
C LEU A 87 -32.32 -22.01 -6.15
N ILE A 88 -33.04 -20.99 -5.65
CA ILE A 88 -34.49 -20.86 -5.87
C ILE A 88 -34.80 -20.70 -7.38
N ARG A 89 -33.99 -19.91 -8.09
CA ARG A 89 -34.10 -19.79 -9.55
C ARG A 89 -33.88 -21.12 -10.26
N LEU A 90 -32.86 -21.90 -9.87
CA LEU A 90 -32.59 -23.21 -10.41
C LEU A 90 -33.79 -24.17 -10.19
N ALA A 91 -34.37 -24.17 -8.98
CA ALA A 91 -35.56 -24.92 -8.68
C ALA A 91 -36.75 -24.57 -9.61
N GLY A 92 -36.96 -23.25 -9.85
CA GLY A 92 -37.98 -22.76 -10.78
C GLY A 92 -37.73 -23.19 -12.23
N MET A 93 -36.46 -23.14 -12.70
CA MET A 93 -36.06 -23.59 -14.04
C MET A 93 -36.23 -25.08 -14.25
N ILE A 94 -36.25 -25.88 -13.19
CA ILE A 94 -36.49 -27.35 -13.23
C ILE A 94 -38.00 -27.63 -13.11
N ALA A 95 -38.71 -26.90 -12.27
CA ALA A 95 -40.15 -27.10 -12.06
C ALA A 95 -40.99 -26.91 -13.34
N VAL A 96 -40.66 -25.89 -14.14
CA VAL A 96 -41.38 -25.58 -15.38
C VAL A 96 -41.33 -26.71 -16.40
N PRO A 97 -40.15 -27.21 -16.84
CA PRO A 97 -40.10 -28.35 -17.77
C PRO A 97 -40.68 -29.64 -17.16
N THR A 98 -40.51 -29.87 -15.84
CA THR A 98 -41.13 -31.01 -15.16
C THR A 98 -42.64 -30.97 -15.28
N ALA A 99 -43.27 -29.81 -15.06
CA ALA A 99 -44.71 -29.62 -15.21
C ALA A 99 -45.17 -29.81 -16.68
N VAL A 100 -44.38 -29.30 -17.64
CA VAL A 100 -44.69 -29.50 -19.07
C VAL A 100 -44.67 -30.98 -19.45
N VAL A 101 -43.64 -31.73 -19.02
CA VAL A 101 -43.56 -33.20 -19.24
C VAL A 101 -44.75 -33.92 -18.61
N TYR A 102 -45.15 -33.51 -17.40
CA TYR A 102 -46.34 -34.07 -16.75
C TYR A 102 -47.63 -33.82 -17.54
N PHE A 103 -47.88 -32.59 -18.00
CA PHE A 103 -49.09 -32.25 -18.79
C PHE A 103 -49.10 -32.92 -20.18
N VAL A 104 -47.92 -33.04 -20.83
CA VAL A 104 -47.81 -33.74 -22.12
C VAL A 104 -48.11 -35.21 -21.92
N ASN A 105 -47.65 -35.83 -20.84
CA ASN A 105 -47.88 -37.22 -20.49
C ASN A 105 -49.39 -37.55 -20.26
N HIS A 106 -50.16 -36.58 -19.72
CA HIS A 106 -51.58 -36.77 -19.43
C HIS A 106 -52.53 -36.29 -20.50
N GLY A 107 -52.11 -35.24 -21.28
CA GLY A 107 -53.01 -34.55 -22.22
C GLY A 107 -52.81 -34.88 -23.69
N LEU A 108 -51.60 -35.16 -24.16
CA LEU A 108 -51.29 -35.26 -25.59
C LEU A 108 -50.76 -36.67 -25.98
N ILE A 109 -49.96 -37.31 -25.15
CA ILE A 109 -49.30 -38.59 -25.46
C ILE A 109 -49.37 -39.44 -24.20
N HIS A 110 -50.43 -40.26 -24.08
CA HIS A 110 -50.57 -41.16 -22.92
C HIS A 110 -49.40 -42.16 -22.83
N GLY A 111 -48.68 -42.16 -21.68
CA GLY A 111 -47.70 -43.19 -21.35
C GLY A 111 -46.22 -42.86 -21.72
N VAL A 112 -45.83 -41.58 -21.84
CA VAL A 112 -44.44 -41.20 -22.14
C VAL A 112 -43.48 -41.56 -21.00
N LEU A 113 -43.91 -41.36 -19.76
CA LEU A 113 -43.11 -41.62 -18.56
C LEU A 113 -44.00 -41.81 -17.32
N PHE A 114 -43.54 -42.60 -16.36
CA PHE A 114 -44.20 -42.64 -15.05
C PHE A 114 -44.03 -41.33 -14.30
N ASP A 115 -45.08 -40.78 -13.70
CA ASP A 115 -45.06 -39.53 -12.96
C ASP A 115 -44.04 -39.54 -11.82
N SER A 116 -43.90 -40.68 -11.14
CA SER A 116 -42.91 -40.87 -10.09
C SER A 116 -41.47 -40.81 -10.63
N ALA A 117 -41.21 -41.33 -11.84
CA ALA A 117 -39.92 -41.25 -12.50
C ALA A 117 -39.60 -39.80 -12.94
N ASN A 118 -40.61 -39.05 -13.43
CA ASN A 118 -40.47 -37.64 -13.77
C ASN A 118 -40.14 -36.79 -12.52
N ALA A 119 -40.86 -37.01 -11.40
CA ALA A 119 -40.58 -36.31 -10.15
C ALA A 119 -39.19 -36.66 -9.57
N MET A 120 -38.78 -37.95 -9.57
CA MET A 120 -37.44 -38.34 -9.15
C MET A 120 -36.34 -37.77 -10.04
N ALA A 121 -36.55 -37.73 -11.36
CA ALA A 121 -35.61 -37.11 -12.29
C ALA A 121 -35.43 -35.60 -11.99
N ALA A 122 -36.52 -34.87 -11.69
CA ALA A 122 -36.44 -33.47 -11.31
C ALA A 122 -35.58 -33.22 -10.06
N VAL A 123 -35.76 -34.03 -9.03
CA VAL A 123 -34.94 -33.97 -7.80
C VAL A 123 -33.47 -34.29 -8.11
N LEU A 124 -33.21 -35.34 -8.91
CA LEU A 124 -31.85 -35.69 -9.32
C LEU A 124 -31.18 -34.58 -10.15
N ILE A 125 -31.91 -33.98 -11.09
CA ILE A 125 -31.40 -32.84 -11.87
C ILE A 125 -31.04 -31.68 -10.94
N PHE A 126 -31.87 -31.34 -9.96
CA PHE A 126 -31.58 -30.30 -8.99
C PHE A 126 -30.30 -30.60 -8.19
N LEU A 127 -30.17 -31.82 -7.68
CA LEU A 127 -29.01 -32.25 -6.90
C LEU A 127 -27.72 -32.31 -7.75
N LEU A 128 -27.78 -32.84 -8.97
CA LEU A 128 -26.60 -33.02 -9.81
C LEU A 128 -26.17 -31.73 -10.48
N VAL A 129 -27.09 -30.96 -11.04
CA VAL A 129 -26.77 -29.66 -11.64
C VAL A 129 -26.37 -28.66 -10.56
N GLY A 130 -27.11 -28.52 -9.48
CA GLY A 130 -26.78 -27.68 -8.35
C GLY A 130 -25.48 -28.12 -7.66
N GLY A 131 -25.34 -29.43 -7.40
CA GLY A 131 -24.15 -30.04 -6.80
C GLY A 131 -22.88 -29.84 -7.66
N SER A 132 -22.98 -30.01 -8.99
CA SER A 132 -21.83 -29.75 -9.89
C SER A 132 -21.38 -28.29 -9.82
N ARG A 133 -22.28 -27.33 -9.67
CA ARG A 133 -21.98 -25.92 -9.51
C ARG A 133 -21.36 -25.61 -8.13
N LEU A 134 -21.90 -26.24 -7.08
CA LEU A 134 -21.37 -26.13 -5.73
C LEU A 134 -19.97 -26.77 -5.63
N ALA A 135 -19.79 -27.97 -6.20
CA ALA A 135 -18.50 -28.64 -6.28
C ALA A 135 -17.46 -27.79 -7.02
N TRP A 136 -17.86 -27.20 -8.16
CA TRP A 136 -17.00 -26.27 -8.90
C TRP A 136 -16.61 -25.03 -8.06
N ARG A 137 -17.54 -24.49 -7.28
CA ARG A 137 -17.29 -23.39 -6.34
C ARG A 137 -16.30 -23.80 -5.24
N LEU A 138 -16.50 -24.99 -4.64
CA LEU A 138 -15.62 -25.53 -3.60
C LEU A 138 -14.22 -25.85 -4.16
N PHE A 139 -14.15 -26.40 -5.38
CA PHE A 139 -12.89 -26.71 -6.06
C PHE A 139 -12.08 -25.43 -6.42
N LEU A 140 -12.76 -24.37 -6.86
CA LEU A 140 -12.11 -23.09 -7.14
C LEU A 140 -11.74 -22.32 -5.85
N ASN A 141 -12.43 -22.57 -4.75
CA ASN A 141 -12.12 -21.98 -3.44
C ASN A 141 -11.09 -22.81 -2.65
N HIS A 142 -10.77 -24.03 -3.10
CA HIS A 142 -9.64 -24.81 -2.63
C HIS A 142 -8.64 -25.01 -3.77
N PRO A 143 -7.66 -24.10 -3.93
CA PRO A 143 -6.56 -24.36 -4.85
C PRO A 143 -5.72 -25.50 -4.27
N ILE A 144 -5.89 -26.70 -4.83
CA ILE A 144 -4.91 -27.78 -4.67
C ILE A 144 -3.67 -27.30 -5.44
N GLY A 145 -2.69 -26.70 -4.71
CA GLY A 145 -1.36 -26.51 -5.24
C GLY A 145 -0.79 -25.10 -5.32
N GLU A 146 -1.51 -24.04 -4.97
CA GLU A 146 -0.87 -22.73 -4.77
C GLU A 146 -1.44 -22.04 -3.52
N ARG A 147 -0.73 -22.19 -2.41
CA ARG A 147 -0.87 -21.28 -1.28
C ARG A 147 -0.31 -19.92 -1.72
N VAL A 148 -1.07 -19.13 -2.45
CA VAL A 148 -0.86 -17.68 -2.54
C VAL A 148 -1.22 -17.13 -1.18
N ARG A 149 -0.21 -17.02 -0.34
CA ARG A 149 -0.25 -16.50 1.01
C ARG A 149 -0.33 -14.98 0.95
N GLY A 150 -1.17 -14.39 1.80
CA GLY A 150 -1.22 -12.96 2.03
C GLY A 150 -2.57 -12.26 1.85
N VAL A 151 -3.63 -12.96 1.40
CA VAL A 151 -4.97 -12.38 1.42
C VAL A 151 -5.73 -12.99 2.60
N PRO A 152 -6.21 -12.19 3.58
CA PRO A 152 -7.03 -12.69 4.67
C PRO A 152 -8.27 -13.38 4.07
N SER A 153 -8.36 -14.71 4.21
CA SER A 153 -9.57 -15.42 3.86
C SER A 153 -10.68 -14.93 4.80
N LYS A 154 -11.84 -14.60 4.28
CA LYS A 154 -13.03 -14.21 5.07
C LYS A 154 -13.75 -15.45 5.67
N ASP A 155 -13.00 -16.49 6.03
CA ASP A 155 -13.57 -17.66 6.71
C ASP A 155 -13.72 -17.32 8.20
N PRO A 156 -14.95 -17.28 8.74
CA PRO A 156 -15.21 -16.98 10.15
C PRO A 156 -14.56 -18.00 11.12
N ASN A 157 -14.34 -19.23 10.67
CA ASN A 157 -13.79 -20.32 11.49
C ASN A 157 -12.28 -20.48 11.38
N ARG A 158 -11.56 -19.58 10.68
CA ARG A 158 -10.11 -19.69 10.59
C ARG A 158 -9.45 -19.59 11.97
N PRO A 159 -8.55 -20.52 12.34
CA PRO A 159 -7.84 -20.47 13.60
C PRO A 159 -6.86 -19.28 13.66
N VAL A 160 -6.96 -18.50 14.73
CA VAL A 160 -6.14 -17.29 14.96
C VAL A 160 -5.28 -17.49 16.21
N LEU A 161 -4.00 -17.12 16.10
CA LEU A 161 -3.07 -16.97 17.21
C LEU A 161 -3.03 -15.50 17.66
N ILE A 162 -3.20 -15.25 18.95
CA ILE A 162 -3.01 -13.93 19.54
C ILE A 162 -1.60 -13.87 20.16
N VAL A 163 -0.79 -12.92 19.70
CA VAL A 163 0.54 -12.65 20.23
C VAL A 163 0.46 -11.54 21.26
N GLY A 164 0.66 -11.90 22.53
CA GLY A 164 0.43 -11.07 23.70
C GLY A 164 -0.83 -11.46 24.46
N ALA A 165 -0.67 -11.73 25.76
CA ALA A 165 -1.72 -12.14 26.68
C ALA A 165 -1.93 -11.09 27.79
N GLY A 166 -1.76 -9.80 27.46
CA GLY A 166 -2.06 -8.66 28.30
C GLY A 166 -3.45 -8.08 28.02
N GLU A 167 -3.65 -6.82 28.40
CA GLU A 167 -4.91 -6.09 28.19
C GLU A 167 -5.27 -5.97 26.70
N ALA A 168 -4.28 -5.65 25.84
CA ALA A 168 -4.48 -5.58 24.41
C ALA A 168 -4.80 -6.95 23.78
N GLY A 169 -4.19 -8.04 24.28
CA GLY A 169 -4.52 -9.40 23.86
C GLY A 169 -5.94 -9.79 24.26
N ALA A 170 -6.36 -9.46 25.47
CA ALA A 170 -7.73 -9.67 25.94
C ALA A 170 -8.75 -8.90 25.09
N TRP A 171 -8.43 -7.63 24.77
CA TRP A 171 -9.23 -6.81 23.88
C TRP A 171 -9.29 -7.42 22.46
N ALA A 172 -8.16 -7.83 21.90
CA ALA A 172 -8.09 -8.47 20.57
C ALA A 172 -8.94 -9.75 20.48
N ILE A 173 -8.92 -10.59 21.53
CA ILE A 173 -9.77 -11.79 21.62
C ILE A 173 -11.26 -11.41 21.59
N ASN A 174 -11.66 -10.38 22.35
CA ASN A 174 -13.04 -9.92 22.37
C ASN A 174 -13.49 -9.34 21.02
N VAL A 175 -12.60 -8.59 20.34
CA VAL A 175 -12.86 -8.09 18.97
C VAL A 175 -13.09 -9.24 18.00
N CYS A 176 -12.23 -10.27 18.00
CA CYS A 176 -12.41 -11.45 17.16
C CYS A 176 -13.72 -12.21 17.46
N LYS A 177 -14.12 -12.29 18.73
CA LYS A 177 -15.38 -12.94 19.13
C LYS A 177 -16.63 -12.16 18.72
N SER A 178 -16.55 -10.84 18.69
CA SER A 178 -17.67 -9.98 18.30
C SER A 178 -17.73 -9.73 16.80
N ASN A 179 -16.65 -9.97 16.06
CA ASN A 179 -16.59 -9.81 14.62
C ASN A 179 -15.88 -11.02 13.99
N GLU A 180 -16.66 -11.97 13.53
CA GLU A 180 -16.21 -13.23 12.93
C GLU A 180 -15.31 -13.05 11.70
N SER A 181 -15.28 -11.85 11.08
CA SER A 181 -14.41 -11.57 9.93
C SER A 181 -12.90 -11.66 10.27
N TYR A 182 -12.55 -11.52 11.54
CA TYR A 182 -11.17 -11.65 12.02
C TYR A 182 -10.75 -13.10 12.31
N GLY A 183 -11.70 -14.06 12.31
CA GLY A 183 -11.47 -15.48 12.59
C GLY A 183 -11.63 -15.83 14.06
N HIS A 184 -11.35 -17.09 14.41
CA HIS A 184 -11.57 -17.65 15.74
C HIS A 184 -10.26 -17.80 16.54
N PRO A 185 -10.05 -17.07 17.66
CA PRO A 185 -8.86 -17.21 18.47
C PRO A 185 -8.82 -18.57 19.18
N VAL A 186 -7.79 -19.39 18.90
CA VAL A 186 -7.66 -20.76 19.46
C VAL A 186 -6.50 -20.87 20.44
N ALA A 187 -5.52 -19.98 20.38
CA ALA A 187 -4.37 -19.95 21.27
C ALA A 187 -3.83 -18.53 21.42
N ALA A 188 -3.13 -18.28 22.53
CA ALA A 188 -2.35 -17.08 22.76
C ALA A 188 -0.91 -17.46 23.15
N VAL A 189 0.06 -16.56 22.95
CA VAL A 189 1.44 -16.66 23.40
C VAL A 189 1.85 -15.39 24.14
N ASP A 190 2.66 -15.54 25.20
CA ASP A 190 3.19 -14.43 26.00
C ASP A 190 4.48 -14.86 26.71
N ASP A 191 5.44 -13.94 26.87
CA ASP A 191 6.71 -14.25 27.53
C ASP A 191 6.62 -14.29 29.06
N ASP A 192 5.50 -13.85 29.64
CA ASP A 192 5.29 -13.91 31.09
C ASP A 192 5.01 -15.36 31.53
N PRO A 193 5.95 -15.99 32.27
CA PRO A 193 5.76 -17.38 32.72
C PRO A 193 4.53 -17.61 33.58
N ALA A 194 4.07 -16.56 34.29
CA ALA A 194 2.88 -16.65 35.14
C ALA A 194 1.58 -16.88 34.36
N LYS A 195 1.56 -16.53 33.07
CA LYS A 195 0.39 -16.68 32.20
C LYS A 195 0.33 -18.03 31.48
N PHE A 196 1.43 -18.78 31.45
CA PHE A 196 1.49 -20.06 30.75
C PHE A 196 0.47 -21.06 31.33
N GLY A 197 -0.33 -21.67 30.44
CA GLY A 197 -1.40 -22.61 30.82
C GLY A 197 -2.67 -21.94 31.34
N GLN A 198 -2.68 -20.63 31.57
CA GLN A 198 -3.90 -19.90 31.90
C GLN A 198 -4.77 -19.62 30.66
N THR A 199 -5.99 -19.15 30.87
CA THR A 199 -6.94 -18.78 29.80
C THR A 199 -7.35 -17.33 29.90
N ILE A 200 -7.39 -16.63 28.78
CA ILE A 200 -7.88 -15.26 28.67
C ILE A 200 -9.14 -15.29 27.81
N HIS A 201 -10.27 -14.89 28.39
CA HIS A 201 -11.57 -14.98 27.71
C HIS A 201 -11.83 -16.35 27.05
N GLY A 202 -11.38 -17.45 27.70
CA GLY A 202 -11.54 -18.82 27.18
C GLY A 202 -10.49 -19.25 26.14
N VAL A 203 -9.53 -18.39 25.78
CA VAL A 203 -8.40 -18.72 24.90
C VAL A 203 -7.17 -19.07 25.72
N PRO A 204 -6.58 -20.27 25.58
CA PRO A 204 -5.44 -20.71 26.39
C PRO A 204 -4.13 -20.10 25.93
N VAL A 205 -3.26 -19.72 26.88
CA VAL A 205 -1.87 -19.34 26.62
C VAL A 205 -1.02 -20.60 26.48
N ARG A 206 -0.41 -20.82 25.31
CA ARG A 206 0.20 -22.07 24.92
C ARG A 206 1.71 -22.04 24.72
N GLY A 207 2.35 -20.90 24.89
CA GLY A 207 3.79 -20.76 24.74
C GLY A 207 4.28 -19.34 24.92
N THR A 208 5.60 -19.18 24.75
CA THR A 208 6.29 -17.90 24.67
C THR A 208 6.32 -17.37 23.23
N LEU A 209 6.81 -16.13 23.03
CA LEU A 209 6.96 -15.53 21.70
C LEU A 209 7.90 -16.36 20.81
N GLU A 210 8.96 -16.95 21.36
CA GLU A 210 9.88 -17.84 20.62
C GLU A 210 9.20 -19.12 20.10
N GLN A 211 8.10 -19.52 20.71
CA GLN A 211 7.36 -20.74 20.34
C GLN A 211 6.25 -20.49 19.32
N ILE A 212 6.15 -19.27 18.75
CA ILE A 212 5.15 -18.93 17.72
C ILE A 212 5.11 -19.97 16.59
N PRO A 213 6.24 -20.38 15.98
CA PRO A 213 6.21 -21.35 14.87
C PRO A 213 5.62 -22.71 15.29
N GLN A 214 6.04 -23.24 16.45
CA GLN A 214 5.56 -24.52 16.97
C GLN A 214 4.08 -24.49 17.34
N VAL A 215 3.61 -23.37 17.90
CA VAL A 215 2.18 -23.19 18.23
C VAL A 215 1.36 -23.09 16.96
N CYS A 216 1.83 -22.38 15.94
CA CYS A 216 1.16 -22.26 14.65
C CYS A 216 0.99 -23.62 13.96
N GLU A 217 2.03 -24.45 13.96
CA GLU A 217 1.98 -25.79 13.39
C GLU A 217 1.02 -26.71 14.18
N ARG A 218 1.14 -26.72 15.51
CA ARG A 218 0.36 -27.60 16.40
C ARG A 218 -1.14 -27.34 16.34
N TYR A 219 -1.55 -26.06 16.22
CA TYR A 219 -2.96 -25.64 16.22
C TYR A 219 -3.48 -25.30 14.83
N ASN A 220 -2.71 -25.59 13.78
CA ASN A 220 -3.03 -25.30 12.38
C ASN A 220 -3.48 -23.84 12.19
N ILE A 221 -2.72 -22.90 12.73
CA ILE A 221 -3.02 -21.47 12.68
C ILE A 221 -2.96 -20.97 11.24
N HIS A 222 -3.90 -20.11 10.87
CA HIS A 222 -3.97 -19.49 9.55
C HIS A 222 -3.71 -17.98 9.60
N SER A 223 -3.93 -17.37 10.77
CA SER A 223 -3.74 -15.93 10.96
C SER A 223 -3.16 -15.65 12.34
N ILE A 224 -2.29 -14.67 12.43
CA ILE A 224 -1.64 -14.20 13.65
C ILE A 224 -2.03 -12.74 13.85
N ILE A 225 -2.41 -12.38 15.08
CA ILE A 225 -2.67 -10.98 15.47
C ILE A 225 -1.67 -10.59 16.55
N ILE A 226 -0.80 -9.61 16.24
CA ILE A 226 0.15 -9.04 17.21
C ILE A 226 -0.58 -8.00 18.05
N ALA A 227 -0.75 -8.29 19.33
CA ALA A 227 -1.50 -7.48 20.30
C ALA A 227 -0.63 -7.09 21.50
N ILE A 228 0.56 -6.53 21.24
CA ILE A 228 1.50 -6.00 22.24
C ILE A 228 1.86 -4.56 21.87
N PRO A 229 1.12 -3.54 22.34
CA PRO A 229 1.37 -2.13 22.01
C PRO A 229 2.76 -1.62 22.42
N THR A 230 3.31 -2.16 23.49
CA THR A 230 4.62 -1.79 24.04
C THR A 230 5.80 -2.45 23.32
N LEU A 231 5.54 -3.33 22.36
CA LEU A 231 6.58 -4.04 21.62
C LEU A 231 7.15 -3.11 20.54
N GLN A 232 8.39 -2.71 20.72
CA GLN A 232 9.08 -1.77 19.84
C GLN A 232 10.51 -2.23 19.56
N GLY A 233 11.15 -1.59 18.60
CA GLY A 233 12.56 -1.81 18.32
C GLY A 233 12.88 -3.20 17.77
N SER A 234 14.08 -3.66 18.04
CA SER A 234 14.59 -4.97 17.60
C SER A 234 13.72 -6.14 18.06
N ARG A 235 13.03 -6.00 19.21
CA ARG A 235 12.15 -7.04 19.73
C ARG A 235 10.87 -7.18 18.90
N LEU A 236 10.29 -6.09 18.41
CA LEU A 236 9.15 -6.14 17.47
C LEU A 236 9.57 -6.82 16.16
N ASN A 237 10.71 -6.43 15.60
CA ASN A 237 11.24 -7.05 14.39
C ASN A 237 11.43 -8.54 14.55
N HIS A 238 12.02 -8.98 15.66
CA HIS A 238 12.21 -10.39 15.96
C HIS A 238 10.86 -11.15 16.02
N VAL A 239 9.85 -10.59 16.69
CA VAL A 239 8.50 -11.20 16.75
C VAL A 239 7.85 -11.23 15.36
N ILE A 240 8.00 -10.17 14.58
CA ILE A 240 7.50 -10.14 13.20
C ILE A 240 8.18 -11.22 12.36
N ASP A 241 9.51 -11.38 12.47
CA ASP A 241 10.26 -12.42 11.75
C ASP A 241 9.77 -13.83 12.12
N LEU A 242 9.54 -14.10 13.42
CA LEU A 242 8.95 -15.35 13.88
C LEU A 242 7.54 -15.57 13.28
N CYS A 243 6.69 -14.55 13.29
CA CYS A 243 5.34 -14.64 12.73
C CYS A 243 5.37 -14.88 11.21
N VAL A 244 6.21 -14.14 10.49
CA VAL A 244 6.35 -14.25 9.02
C VAL A 244 6.91 -15.61 8.61
N SER A 245 7.83 -16.19 9.40
CA SER A 245 8.39 -17.53 9.15
C SER A 245 7.34 -18.64 9.18
N THR A 246 6.21 -18.45 9.85
CA THR A 246 5.09 -19.42 9.89
C THR A 246 4.28 -19.45 8.60
N HIS A 247 4.47 -18.46 7.75
CA HIS A 247 3.68 -18.26 6.53
C HIS A 247 2.18 -18.04 6.77
N CYS A 248 1.76 -17.69 7.96
CA CYS A 248 0.41 -17.26 8.29
C CYS A 248 0.18 -15.81 7.86
N ALA A 249 -1.08 -15.40 7.68
CA ALA A 249 -1.42 -14.00 7.53
C ALA A 249 -1.17 -13.27 8.86
N VAL A 250 -0.36 -12.21 8.85
CA VAL A 250 0.00 -11.47 10.06
C VAL A 250 -0.70 -10.11 10.07
N GLN A 251 -1.36 -9.80 11.17
CA GLN A 251 -2.02 -8.53 11.43
C GLN A 251 -1.50 -7.92 12.72
N ILE A 252 -1.57 -6.61 12.84
CA ILE A 252 -1.22 -5.85 14.04
C ILE A 252 -2.36 -4.91 14.41
N LEU A 253 -2.40 -4.43 15.64
CA LEU A 253 -3.35 -3.40 16.07
C LEU A 253 -3.25 -2.16 15.19
N SER A 254 -4.40 -1.68 14.69
CA SER A 254 -4.43 -0.47 13.84
C SER A 254 -4.07 0.78 14.63
N ASP A 255 -4.57 0.87 15.87
CA ASP A 255 -4.29 1.96 16.79
C ASP A 255 -4.28 1.40 18.23
N PRO A 256 -3.13 1.45 18.93
CA PRO A 256 -3.02 1.02 20.30
C PRO A 256 -3.94 1.76 21.27
N GLN A 257 -4.34 3.01 20.96
CA GLN A 257 -5.22 3.82 21.81
C GLN A 257 -6.68 3.32 21.80
N LEU A 258 -7.05 2.48 20.82
CA LEU A 258 -8.39 1.86 20.78
C LEU A 258 -8.59 0.77 21.83
N VAL A 259 -7.51 0.30 22.45
CA VAL A 259 -7.59 -0.72 23.51
C VAL A 259 -8.36 -0.16 24.71
N GLY A 260 -9.48 -0.78 25.04
CA GLY A 260 -10.32 -0.38 26.19
C GLY A 260 -11.33 0.76 25.95
N THR A 261 -11.39 1.39 24.77
CA THR A 261 -12.26 2.57 24.53
C THR A 261 -13.71 2.25 24.15
N GLY A 262 -14.06 0.99 23.88
CA GLY A 262 -15.41 0.63 23.41
C GLY A 262 -15.78 1.20 22.03
N ALA A 263 -14.84 1.76 21.29
CA ALA A 263 -15.04 2.32 19.96
C ALA A 263 -15.49 1.27 18.93
N PRO A 264 -16.11 1.66 17.79
CA PRO A 264 -16.56 0.73 16.76
C PRO A 264 -15.41 -0.14 16.26
N GLN A 265 -15.60 -1.45 16.25
CA GLN A 265 -14.57 -2.47 15.99
C GLN A 265 -14.26 -2.66 14.47
N GLN A 266 -14.72 -1.76 13.61
CA GLN A 266 -14.36 -1.76 12.20
C GLN A 266 -12.91 -1.28 12.06
N ASN A 267 -12.08 -2.09 11.40
CA ASN A 267 -10.65 -1.85 11.22
C ASN A 267 -9.77 -1.90 12.49
N ALA A 268 -10.14 -2.73 13.48
CA ALA A 268 -9.35 -2.93 14.70
C ALA A 268 -7.93 -3.44 14.44
N PHE A 269 -7.77 -4.25 13.40
CA PHE A 269 -6.48 -4.82 12.96
C PHE A 269 -6.20 -4.43 11.51
N ARG A 270 -4.93 -4.22 11.20
CA ARG A 270 -4.41 -3.99 9.85
C ARG A 270 -3.33 -5.01 9.50
N GLU A 271 -3.09 -5.23 8.24
CA GLU A 271 -1.95 -6.01 7.78
C GLU A 271 -0.65 -5.30 8.14
N LEU A 272 0.44 -6.08 8.30
CA LEU A 272 1.77 -5.54 8.44
C LEU A 272 2.13 -4.73 7.19
N ASN A 273 2.74 -3.59 7.41
CA ASN A 273 3.31 -2.78 6.36
C ASN A 273 4.82 -2.60 6.59
N THR A 274 5.51 -2.05 5.60
CA THR A 274 6.97 -1.85 5.67
C THR A 274 7.42 -0.88 6.75
N ALA A 275 6.54 0.00 7.23
CA ALA A 275 6.86 0.91 8.33
C ALA A 275 6.99 0.18 9.68
N ASP A 276 6.30 -0.95 9.84
CA ASP A 276 6.35 -1.74 11.07
C ASP A 276 7.75 -2.34 11.31
N PHE A 277 8.55 -2.54 10.26
CA PHE A 277 9.92 -3.04 10.35
C PHE A 277 10.94 -1.99 10.81
N LEU A 278 10.60 -0.70 10.80
CA LEU A 278 11.53 0.35 11.24
C LEU A 278 11.62 0.50 12.74
N SER A 279 10.64 0.00 13.46
CA SER A 279 10.64 0.00 14.94
C SER A 279 10.91 1.37 15.58
N ARG A 280 10.40 2.44 14.97
CA ARG A 280 10.61 3.82 15.45
C ARG A 280 9.58 4.22 16.49
N GLU A 281 10.03 4.95 17.50
CA GLU A 281 9.16 5.56 18.49
C GLU A 281 8.32 6.67 17.87
N GLU A 282 7.07 6.82 18.33
CA GLU A 282 6.21 7.92 17.93
C GLU A 282 6.82 9.27 18.31
N VAL A 283 6.68 10.24 17.42
CA VAL A 283 7.16 11.61 17.64
C VAL A 283 6.17 12.34 18.52
N THR A 284 6.67 12.95 19.59
CA THR A 284 5.88 13.85 20.43
C THR A 284 6.06 15.27 19.91
N LEU A 285 4.98 15.87 19.39
CA LEU A 285 4.98 17.23 18.88
C LEU A 285 4.64 18.25 19.96
N ASP A 286 5.28 19.42 19.92
CA ASP A 286 4.81 20.58 20.66
C ASP A 286 3.65 21.25 19.89
N MET A 287 2.44 20.80 20.20
CA MET A 287 1.22 21.26 19.52
C MET A 287 0.97 22.77 19.68
N GLU A 288 1.38 23.36 20.80
CA GLU A 288 1.20 24.79 21.07
C GLU A 288 2.12 25.63 20.20
N GLN A 289 3.41 25.31 20.14
CA GLN A 289 4.38 25.99 19.28
C GLN A 289 4.01 25.90 17.80
N ILE A 290 3.59 24.72 17.33
CA ILE A 290 3.18 24.52 15.93
C ILE A 290 1.89 25.30 15.63
N SER A 291 0.90 25.21 16.50
CA SER A 291 -0.35 25.95 16.36
C SER A 291 -0.12 27.47 16.31
N GLY A 292 0.82 27.97 17.10
CA GLY A 292 1.17 29.40 17.16
C GLY A 292 1.60 30.02 15.83
N TYR A 293 2.15 29.23 14.89
CA TYR A 293 2.57 29.76 13.60
C TYR A 293 1.75 29.26 12.39
N LEU A 294 0.84 28.29 12.57
CA LEU A 294 0.02 27.74 11.49
C LEU A 294 -1.45 28.14 11.57
N THR A 295 -2.01 28.24 12.79
CA THR A 295 -3.44 28.49 12.96
C THR A 295 -3.84 29.87 12.42
N GLY A 296 -4.84 29.90 11.53
CA GLY A 296 -5.33 31.11 10.90
C GLY A 296 -4.40 31.72 9.85
N LYS A 297 -3.22 31.14 9.61
CA LYS A 297 -2.22 31.64 8.63
C LYS A 297 -2.49 31.14 7.21
N THR A 298 -2.00 31.86 6.22
CA THR A 298 -1.93 31.36 4.83
C THR A 298 -0.63 30.58 4.65
N VAL A 299 -0.74 29.28 4.40
CA VAL A 299 0.39 28.36 4.28
C VAL A 299 0.56 27.91 2.84
N LEU A 300 1.72 28.08 2.26
CA LEU A 300 2.09 27.60 0.92
C LEU A 300 2.97 26.35 1.04
N VAL A 301 2.57 25.26 0.39
CA VAL A 301 3.38 24.04 0.26
C VAL A 301 3.72 23.84 -1.20
N THR A 302 4.99 24.03 -1.57
CA THR A 302 5.47 23.74 -2.94
C THR A 302 5.91 22.29 -3.05
N GLY A 303 5.65 21.66 -4.20
CA GLY A 303 5.77 20.20 -4.32
C GLY A 303 4.71 19.48 -3.48
N GLY A 304 3.54 20.10 -3.31
CA GLY A 304 2.48 19.65 -2.44
C GLY A 304 1.82 18.34 -2.87
N GLY A 305 1.93 17.94 -4.15
CA GLY A 305 1.51 16.62 -4.66
C GLY A 305 2.56 15.52 -4.44
N GLY A 306 3.79 15.87 -4.01
CA GLY A 306 4.85 14.91 -3.70
C GLY A 306 4.60 14.15 -2.39
N SER A 307 5.39 13.08 -2.14
CA SER A 307 5.20 12.21 -0.96
C SER A 307 5.25 12.94 0.37
N ILE A 308 6.22 13.85 0.58
CA ILE A 308 6.34 14.62 1.82
C ILE A 308 5.43 15.85 1.79
N GLY A 309 5.35 16.53 0.63
CA GLY A 309 4.51 17.71 0.48
C GLY A 309 3.03 17.42 0.74
N SER A 310 2.52 16.30 0.24
CA SER A 310 1.13 15.87 0.49
C SER A 310 0.87 15.58 1.97
N GLU A 311 1.82 14.97 2.65
CA GLU A 311 1.69 14.70 4.07
C GLU A 311 1.80 15.99 4.91
N LEU A 312 2.69 16.92 4.54
CA LEU A 312 2.71 18.26 5.14
C LEU A 312 1.33 18.94 4.99
N CYS A 313 0.72 18.89 3.81
CA CYS A 313 -0.61 19.44 3.60
C CYS A 313 -1.66 18.79 4.51
N ARG A 314 -1.65 17.44 4.66
CA ARG A 314 -2.57 16.72 5.57
C ARG A 314 -2.39 17.15 7.01
N GLN A 315 -1.15 17.32 7.44
CA GLN A 315 -0.85 17.68 8.83
C GLN A 315 -1.12 19.16 9.11
N VAL A 316 -0.77 20.06 8.19
CA VAL A 316 -1.10 21.50 8.29
C VAL A 316 -2.60 21.70 8.45
N MET A 317 -3.44 20.94 7.71
CA MET A 317 -4.91 21.01 7.86
C MET A 317 -5.40 20.69 9.28
N ARG A 318 -4.66 19.90 10.06
CA ARG A 318 -5.01 19.60 11.47
C ARG A 318 -4.89 20.82 12.37
N PHE A 319 -4.05 21.79 12.01
CA PHE A 319 -3.84 23.04 12.73
C PHE A 319 -4.74 24.19 12.26
N GLN A 320 -5.76 23.92 11.46
CA GLN A 320 -6.77 24.89 11.03
C GLN A 320 -6.16 26.16 10.43
N PRO A 321 -5.38 26.06 9.33
CA PRO A 321 -4.85 27.23 8.66
C PRO A 321 -5.99 28.10 8.11
N GLY A 322 -5.77 29.42 8.02
CA GLY A 322 -6.71 30.31 7.36
C GLY A 322 -6.84 30.00 5.87
N LYS A 323 -5.74 29.59 5.23
CA LYS A 323 -5.73 29.05 3.86
C LYS A 323 -4.51 28.15 3.65
N LEU A 324 -4.72 27.01 2.99
CA LEU A 324 -3.65 26.12 2.51
C LEU A 324 -3.55 26.23 0.98
N LEU A 325 -2.36 26.58 0.49
CA LEU A 325 -2.03 26.65 -0.93
C LEU A 325 -1.15 25.45 -1.29
N ILE A 326 -1.65 24.59 -2.18
CA ILE A 326 -0.94 23.42 -2.71
C ILE A 326 -0.38 23.82 -4.06
N PHE A 327 0.93 24.06 -4.15
CA PHE A 327 1.60 24.46 -5.39
C PHE A 327 2.41 23.29 -5.95
N ASP A 328 2.07 22.83 -7.14
CA ASP A 328 2.76 21.71 -7.79
C ASP A 328 2.77 21.88 -9.31
N ILE A 329 3.77 21.31 -9.97
CA ILE A 329 3.84 21.23 -11.44
C ILE A 329 2.96 20.09 -11.98
N TYR A 330 2.71 19.05 -11.18
CA TYR A 330 1.99 17.85 -11.58
C TYR A 330 0.56 17.86 -11.04
N GLU A 331 -0.39 18.15 -11.94
CA GLU A 331 -1.81 18.37 -11.59
C GLU A 331 -2.48 17.15 -10.95
N ASN A 332 -2.19 15.93 -11.42
CA ASN A 332 -2.93 14.76 -10.97
C ASN A 332 -2.74 14.49 -9.47
N CYS A 333 -1.50 14.46 -8.98
CA CYS A 333 -1.25 14.26 -7.55
C CYS A 333 -1.82 15.38 -6.68
N ALA A 334 -1.77 16.63 -7.16
CA ALA A 334 -2.36 17.77 -6.45
C ALA A 334 -3.89 17.68 -6.40
N TYR A 335 -4.53 17.23 -7.48
CA TYR A 335 -5.97 16.98 -7.53
C TYR A 335 -6.41 15.84 -6.64
N GLU A 336 -5.69 14.70 -6.66
CA GLU A 336 -5.97 13.55 -5.77
C GLU A 336 -5.91 13.96 -4.30
N LEU A 337 -4.90 14.75 -3.91
CA LEU A 337 -4.80 15.28 -2.56
C LEU A 337 -5.97 16.21 -2.20
N LEU A 338 -6.38 17.09 -3.12
CA LEU A 338 -7.55 17.95 -2.90
C LEU A 338 -8.81 17.11 -2.64
N MET A 339 -9.06 16.09 -3.46
CA MET A 339 -10.22 15.19 -3.30
C MET A 339 -10.19 14.45 -1.96
N GLU A 340 -9.02 13.97 -1.54
CA GLU A 340 -8.82 13.33 -0.23
C GLU A 340 -9.16 14.29 0.92
N LEU A 341 -8.61 15.51 0.88
CA LEU A 341 -8.87 16.53 1.92
C LEU A 341 -10.35 16.93 1.96
N GLN A 342 -10.99 17.09 0.81
CA GLN A 342 -12.43 17.38 0.73
C GLN A 342 -13.30 16.24 1.26
N GLN A 343 -12.91 14.99 1.02
CA GLN A 343 -13.60 13.83 1.58
C GLN A 343 -13.52 13.80 3.11
N LYS A 344 -12.36 14.18 3.67
CA LYS A 344 -12.11 14.12 5.11
C LYS A 344 -12.71 15.30 5.88
N TYR A 345 -12.63 16.52 5.34
CA TYR A 345 -12.98 17.75 6.05
C TYR A 345 -14.22 18.46 5.49
N GLY A 346 -14.84 17.93 4.43
CA GLY A 346 -15.96 18.56 3.72
C GLY A 346 -15.52 19.31 2.46
N ARG A 347 -16.51 19.77 1.65
CA ARG A 347 -16.20 20.43 0.37
C ARG A 347 -15.73 21.87 0.53
N ASP A 348 -16.20 22.58 1.55
CA ASP A 348 -15.92 24.00 1.79
C ASP A 348 -14.69 24.19 2.69
N ILE A 349 -13.55 23.61 2.28
CA ILE A 349 -12.27 23.72 3.00
C ILE A 349 -11.43 24.89 2.47
N PRO A 350 -10.62 25.56 3.31
CA PRO A 350 -9.77 26.65 2.90
C PRO A 350 -8.50 26.15 2.15
N VAL A 351 -8.69 25.32 1.11
CA VAL A 351 -7.60 24.76 0.30
C VAL A 351 -7.71 25.22 -1.13
N THR A 352 -6.60 25.70 -1.70
CA THR A 352 -6.49 26.09 -3.09
C THR A 352 -5.32 25.34 -3.74
N VAL A 353 -5.60 24.64 -4.85
CA VAL A 353 -4.55 24.00 -5.68
C VAL A 353 -4.11 25.00 -6.75
N LEU A 354 -2.81 25.19 -6.86
CA LEU A 354 -2.18 26.10 -7.81
C LEU A 354 -1.16 25.32 -8.65
N ILE A 355 -1.41 25.24 -9.94
CA ILE A 355 -0.48 24.57 -10.87
C ILE A 355 0.55 25.58 -11.36
N GLY A 356 1.83 25.19 -11.22
CA GLY A 356 2.96 26.02 -11.63
C GLY A 356 4.30 25.39 -11.31
N SER A 357 5.35 25.97 -11.88
CA SER A 357 6.74 25.57 -11.64
C SER A 357 7.44 26.61 -10.79
N ILE A 358 8.26 26.17 -9.80
CA ILE A 358 9.14 27.08 -9.03
C ILE A 358 10.21 27.75 -9.91
N ARG A 359 10.42 27.27 -11.12
CA ARG A 359 11.31 27.89 -12.12
C ARG A 359 10.74 29.18 -12.72
N ASP A 360 9.42 29.35 -12.65
CA ASP A 360 8.69 30.49 -13.18
C ASP A 360 8.50 31.55 -12.10
N LYS A 361 9.45 32.49 -12.03
CA LYS A 361 9.43 33.59 -11.05
C LYS A 361 8.13 34.42 -11.17
N LYS A 362 7.67 34.69 -12.41
CA LYS A 362 6.47 35.50 -12.63
C LYS A 362 5.25 34.80 -12.04
N ARG A 363 5.11 33.49 -12.25
CA ARG A 363 4.00 32.70 -11.68
C ARG A 363 4.05 32.67 -10.15
N LEU A 364 5.26 32.61 -9.57
CA LEU A 364 5.44 32.71 -8.12
C LEU A 364 4.96 34.06 -7.61
N ASP A 365 5.41 35.16 -8.22
CA ASP A 365 5.01 36.51 -7.81
C ASP A 365 3.50 36.71 -7.86
N GLU A 366 2.81 36.25 -8.94
CA GLU A 366 1.36 36.26 -9.03
C GLU A 366 0.69 35.52 -7.85
N VAL A 367 1.26 34.40 -7.43
CA VAL A 367 0.75 33.61 -6.28
C VAL A 367 0.95 34.38 -4.97
N PHE A 368 2.14 34.95 -4.76
CA PHE A 368 2.44 35.69 -3.54
C PHE A 368 1.63 36.97 -3.44
N GLU A 369 1.47 37.72 -4.55
CA GLU A 369 0.65 38.94 -4.62
C GLU A 369 -0.85 38.65 -4.39
N THR A 370 -1.35 37.49 -4.87
CA THR A 370 -2.79 37.17 -4.77
C THR A 370 -3.16 36.62 -3.39
N TYR A 371 -2.31 35.76 -2.82
CA TYR A 371 -2.68 34.99 -1.65
C TYR A 371 -1.96 35.37 -0.36
N HIS A 372 -0.88 36.16 -0.44
CA HIS A 372 -0.06 36.64 0.67
C HIS A 372 0.28 35.52 1.68
N PRO A 373 0.95 34.42 1.24
CA PRO A 373 1.34 33.36 2.17
C PRO A 373 2.32 33.88 3.20
N THR A 374 2.10 33.57 4.48
CA THR A 374 2.96 33.95 5.59
C THR A 374 3.94 32.85 5.97
N VAL A 375 3.59 31.58 5.64
CA VAL A 375 4.44 30.41 5.89
C VAL A 375 4.63 29.64 4.59
N VAL A 376 5.87 29.26 4.30
CA VAL A 376 6.23 28.47 3.12
C VAL A 376 6.95 27.19 3.53
N PHE A 377 6.43 26.04 3.10
CA PHE A 377 7.13 24.77 3.13
C PHE A 377 7.56 24.41 1.72
N HIS A 378 8.89 24.33 1.51
CA HIS A 378 9.45 24.08 0.19
C HIS A 378 9.90 22.61 0.04
N ALA A 379 9.01 21.78 -0.55
CA ALA A 379 9.26 20.36 -0.83
C ALA A 379 9.47 20.06 -2.32
N ALA A 380 9.36 21.05 -3.21
CA ALA A 380 9.57 20.87 -4.64
C ALA A 380 11.05 20.69 -4.97
N ALA A 381 11.42 19.54 -5.56
CA ALA A 381 12.78 19.27 -6.03
C ALA A 381 12.81 18.07 -6.99
N HIS A 382 13.79 18.06 -7.89
CA HIS A 382 14.21 16.84 -8.58
C HIS A 382 15.11 16.02 -7.67
N LYS A 383 14.67 14.80 -7.27
CA LYS A 383 15.33 13.98 -6.24
C LYS A 383 16.03 12.71 -6.76
N HIS A 384 15.73 12.28 -8.00
CA HIS A 384 16.25 11.02 -8.53
C HIS A 384 17.70 11.18 -8.99
N VAL A 385 18.64 10.66 -8.21
CA VAL A 385 20.08 10.76 -8.46
C VAL A 385 20.45 10.33 -9.88
N PRO A 386 20.08 9.12 -10.37
CA PRO A 386 20.50 8.70 -11.71
C PRO A 386 20.01 9.61 -12.85
N LEU A 387 18.83 10.21 -12.70
CA LEU A 387 18.28 11.11 -13.72
C LEU A 387 19.01 12.46 -13.70
N MET A 388 19.42 12.92 -12.54
CA MET A 388 20.14 14.20 -12.38
C MET A 388 21.60 14.08 -12.81
N GLU A 389 22.20 12.89 -12.74
CA GLU A 389 23.51 12.63 -13.33
C GLU A 389 23.49 12.73 -14.88
N VAL A 390 22.39 12.33 -15.50
CA VAL A 390 22.18 12.45 -16.96
C VAL A 390 21.80 13.89 -17.35
N SER A 391 21.11 14.62 -16.46
CA SER A 391 20.55 15.95 -16.75
C SER A 391 20.96 16.98 -15.68
N PRO A 392 22.26 17.28 -15.52
CA PRO A 392 22.77 18.14 -14.45
C PRO A 392 22.23 19.57 -14.54
N ALA A 393 22.08 20.12 -15.74
CA ALA A 393 21.51 21.46 -15.93
C ALA A 393 20.06 21.55 -15.44
N GLU A 394 19.25 20.52 -15.65
CA GLU A 394 17.87 20.50 -15.15
C GLU A 394 17.81 20.42 -13.62
N ALA A 395 18.74 19.69 -12.98
CA ALA A 395 18.88 19.71 -11.53
C ALA A 395 19.17 21.11 -10.99
N VAL A 396 20.10 21.85 -11.64
CA VAL A 396 20.42 23.24 -11.26
C VAL A 396 19.22 24.17 -11.49
N LYS A 397 18.62 24.15 -12.68
CA LYS A 397 17.46 24.99 -13.01
C LYS A 397 16.31 24.80 -12.03
N ASN A 398 16.00 23.56 -11.68
CA ASN A 398 14.88 23.28 -10.80
C ASN A 398 15.24 23.47 -9.33
N ASN A 399 16.29 22.78 -8.85
CA ASN A 399 16.60 22.78 -7.41
C ASN A 399 17.23 24.09 -6.95
N VAL A 400 18.24 24.59 -7.67
CA VAL A 400 18.99 25.80 -7.25
C VAL A 400 18.24 27.07 -7.65
N LEU A 401 17.99 27.25 -8.96
CA LEU A 401 17.39 28.49 -9.45
C LEU A 401 15.91 28.58 -9.05
N GLY A 402 15.18 27.44 -9.05
CA GLY A 402 13.80 27.40 -8.55
C GLY A 402 13.70 27.77 -7.06
N THR A 403 14.60 27.27 -6.22
CA THR A 403 14.66 27.65 -4.80
C THR A 403 15.03 29.14 -4.63
N LYS A 404 15.99 29.64 -5.40
CA LYS A 404 16.34 31.09 -5.40
C LYS A 404 15.13 31.96 -5.76
N ASN A 405 14.39 31.59 -6.84
CA ASN A 405 13.19 32.33 -7.25
C ASN A 405 12.15 32.35 -6.13
N LEU A 406 11.90 31.20 -5.51
CA LEU A 406 10.91 31.07 -4.44
C LEU A 406 11.31 31.88 -3.20
N LEU A 407 12.59 31.82 -2.78
CA LEU A 407 13.11 32.61 -1.67
C LEU A 407 13.02 34.13 -1.94
N THR A 408 13.32 34.54 -3.18
CA THR A 408 13.22 35.93 -3.60
C THR A 408 11.76 36.40 -3.54
N SER A 409 10.82 35.67 -4.15
CA SER A 409 9.40 36.02 -4.07
C SER A 409 8.89 36.04 -2.62
N ALA A 410 9.28 35.06 -1.81
CA ALA A 410 8.89 34.97 -0.41
C ALA A 410 9.37 36.19 0.39
N SER A 411 10.63 36.62 0.20
CA SER A 411 11.23 37.79 0.86
C SER A 411 10.58 39.10 0.40
N GLU A 412 10.34 39.26 -0.91
CA GLU A 412 9.74 40.47 -1.50
C GLU A 412 8.28 40.69 -1.03
N HIS A 413 7.56 39.58 -0.66
CA HIS A 413 6.15 39.65 -0.27
C HIS A 413 5.90 39.39 1.22
N GLY A 414 6.91 39.52 2.07
CA GLY A 414 6.75 39.56 3.51
C GLY A 414 6.39 38.20 4.16
N VAL A 415 6.89 37.08 3.63
CA VAL A 415 6.80 35.79 4.29
C VAL A 415 7.50 35.83 5.64
N GLU A 416 6.82 35.36 6.68
CA GLU A 416 7.36 35.31 8.03
C GLU A 416 8.31 34.13 8.24
N ARG A 417 8.01 32.99 7.59
CA ARG A 417 8.71 31.73 7.83
C ARG A 417 8.84 30.90 6.57
N PHE A 418 10.07 30.44 6.30
CA PHE A 418 10.41 29.62 5.15
C PHE A 418 11.14 28.35 5.60
N VAL A 419 10.58 27.17 5.33
CA VAL A 419 11.13 25.87 5.70
C VAL A 419 11.47 25.08 4.44
N GLN A 420 12.75 24.90 4.20
CA GLN A 420 13.31 24.14 3.06
C GLN A 420 13.52 22.68 3.45
N LEU A 421 12.97 21.75 2.70
CA LEU A 421 13.36 20.34 2.84
C LEU A 421 14.74 20.10 2.22
N SER A 422 15.63 19.47 2.98
CA SER A 422 16.94 19.03 2.52
C SER A 422 17.12 17.50 2.68
N THR A 423 18.33 17.00 2.51
CA THR A 423 18.63 15.57 2.48
C THR A 423 20.03 15.28 3.02
N ASP A 424 20.25 14.08 3.54
CA ASP A 424 21.56 13.48 3.87
C ASP A 424 22.54 13.56 2.69
N LYS A 425 22.07 13.49 1.46
CA LYS A 425 22.89 13.55 0.23
C LYS A 425 23.50 14.92 -0.06
N ALA A 426 23.10 15.97 0.69
CA ALA A 426 23.74 17.29 0.67
C ALA A 426 25.06 17.33 1.45
N VAL A 427 25.33 16.31 2.29
CA VAL A 427 26.56 16.15 3.05
C VAL A 427 27.61 15.44 2.18
N ASN A 428 28.80 16.05 2.05
CA ASN A 428 29.89 15.49 1.21
C ASN A 428 29.35 14.88 -0.09
N PRO A 429 28.67 15.66 -0.96
CA PRO A 429 27.89 15.13 -2.04
C PRO A 429 28.75 14.38 -3.06
N THR A 430 28.27 13.20 -3.51
CA THR A 430 28.86 12.42 -4.60
C THR A 430 28.03 12.47 -5.88
N SER A 431 26.86 13.13 -5.79
CA SER A 431 25.91 13.28 -6.90
C SER A 431 25.56 14.74 -7.16
N VAL A 432 25.19 15.01 -8.41
CA VAL A 432 24.67 16.32 -8.86
C VAL A 432 23.47 16.74 -8.02
N MET A 433 22.54 15.83 -7.76
CA MET A 433 21.35 16.11 -6.94
C MET A 433 21.75 16.54 -5.54
N GLY A 434 22.65 15.80 -4.87
CA GLY A 434 23.14 16.17 -3.54
C GLY A 434 23.85 17.52 -3.53
N CYS A 435 24.70 17.79 -4.53
CA CYS A 435 25.38 19.06 -4.72
C CYS A 435 24.37 20.22 -4.86
N THR A 436 23.32 20.08 -5.68
CA THR A 436 22.27 21.11 -5.82
C THR A 436 21.54 21.36 -4.51
N LYS A 437 21.29 20.32 -3.69
CA LYS A 437 20.64 20.49 -2.37
C LYS A 437 21.57 21.21 -1.38
N ARG A 438 22.89 20.95 -1.44
CA ARG A 438 23.86 21.69 -0.64
C ARG A 438 23.85 23.18 -0.99
N ILE A 439 23.80 23.53 -2.27
CA ILE A 439 23.68 24.93 -2.70
C ILE A 439 22.36 25.55 -2.20
N CYS A 440 21.26 24.78 -2.17
CA CYS A 440 20.00 25.26 -1.58
C CYS A 440 20.13 25.56 -0.08
N GLU A 441 20.87 24.74 0.70
CA GLU A 441 21.17 25.04 2.11
C GLU A 441 21.99 26.37 2.25
N MET A 442 22.97 26.58 1.37
CA MET A 442 23.73 27.84 1.34
C MET A 442 22.84 29.03 0.98
N LEU A 443 21.89 28.89 0.05
CA LEU A 443 20.89 29.91 -0.24
C LEU A 443 20.06 30.27 1.00
N ILE A 444 19.61 29.31 1.78
CA ILE A 444 18.89 29.55 3.05
C ILE A 444 19.74 30.39 3.99
N GLN A 445 21.01 30.04 4.15
CA GLN A 445 21.93 30.77 5.04
C GLN A 445 22.20 32.21 4.55
N THR A 446 22.34 32.40 3.23
CA THR A 446 22.57 33.75 2.65
C THR A 446 21.34 34.66 2.76
N PHE A 447 20.13 34.11 2.57
CA PHE A 447 18.91 34.91 2.74
C PHE A 447 18.62 35.24 4.20
N ALA A 448 18.92 34.35 5.13
CA ALA A 448 18.73 34.58 6.56
C ALA A 448 19.44 35.82 7.10
N GLY A 449 20.61 36.19 6.55
CA GLY A 449 21.35 37.37 6.93
C GLY A 449 20.83 38.69 6.33
N ASN A 450 19.91 38.61 5.34
CA ASN A 450 19.49 39.75 4.54
C ASN A 450 18.00 40.06 4.58
N THR A 451 17.21 39.29 5.35
CA THR A 451 15.75 39.44 5.45
C THR A 451 15.26 39.19 6.87
N ASP A 452 14.08 39.74 7.23
CA ASP A 452 13.40 39.45 8.49
C ASP A 452 12.71 38.06 8.49
N MET A 453 12.65 37.41 7.33
CA MET A 453 12.06 36.07 7.14
C MET A 453 12.89 35.01 7.86
N LYS A 454 12.28 34.22 8.73
CA LYS A 454 12.94 33.08 9.36
C LYS A 454 13.12 31.96 8.35
N CYS A 455 14.32 31.82 7.78
CA CYS A 455 14.69 30.83 6.80
C CYS A 455 15.43 29.67 7.45
N VAL A 456 14.94 28.43 7.27
CA VAL A 456 15.60 27.24 7.79
C VAL A 456 15.60 26.12 6.76
N ALA A 457 16.61 25.23 6.82
CA ALA A 457 16.64 23.98 6.08
C ALA A 457 16.49 22.81 7.05
N VAL A 458 15.82 21.73 6.62
CA VAL A 458 15.64 20.51 7.42
C VAL A 458 16.21 19.34 6.65
N ARG A 459 17.29 18.76 7.18
CA ARG A 459 18.06 17.65 6.60
C ARG A 459 17.61 16.35 7.23
N PHE A 460 17.28 15.35 6.41
CA PHE A 460 16.93 14.00 6.82
C PHE A 460 17.27 12.98 5.74
N GLY A 461 17.27 11.70 6.09
CA GLY A 461 17.60 10.60 5.18
C GLY A 461 16.41 10.16 4.31
N ASN A 462 16.33 8.86 4.01
CA ASN A 462 15.26 8.35 3.17
C ASN A 462 13.94 8.27 3.92
N VAL A 463 12.83 8.42 3.20
CA VAL A 463 11.49 8.16 3.72
C VAL A 463 10.89 6.92 3.08
N LEU A 464 10.24 6.08 3.90
CA LEU A 464 9.62 4.83 3.45
C LEU A 464 8.46 5.08 2.50
N GLY A 465 8.34 4.22 1.48
CA GLY A 465 7.18 4.22 0.59
C GLY A 465 7.04 5.44 -0.31
N SER A 466 8.06 6.33 -0.37
CA SER A 466 8.01 7.50 -1.27
C SER A 466 8.05 7.05 -2.74
N HIS A 467 7.40 7.80 -3.62
CA HIS A 467 7.34 7.52 -5.05
C HIS A 467 8.74 7.32 -5.65
N GLY A 468 8.94 6.19 -6.37
CA GLY A 468 10.19 5.84 -7.00
C GLY A 468 11.32 5.42 -6.04
N SER A 469 11.04 5.19 -4.77
CA SER A 469 12.02 4.67 -3.79
C SER A 469 12.18 3.15 -3.90
N VAL A 470 13.12 2.61 -3.12
CA VAL A 470 13.52 1.20 -3.16
C VAL A 470 12.38 0.24 -2.79
N ILE A 471 11.51 0.59 -1.84
CA ILE A 471 10.42 -0.28 -1.39
C ILE A 471 9.37 -0.52 -2.48
N PRO A 472 8.74 0.50 -3.11
CA PRO A 472 7.85 0.29 -4.23
C PRO A 472 8.48 -0.46 -5.40
N LEU A 473 9.80 -0.28 -5.62
CA LEU A 473 10.53 -1.04 -6.63
C LEU A 473 10.58 -2.53 -6.28
N PHE A 474 10.97 -2.87 -5.04
CA PHE A 474 11.04 -4.25 -4.58
C PHE A 474 9.66 -4.92 -4.61
N GLU A 475 8.62 -4.24 -4.14
CA GLU A 475 7.24 -4.74 -4.21
C GLU A 475 6.79 -5.03 -5.65
N ALA A 476 7.10 -4.12 -6.58
CA ALA A 476 6.76 -4.32 -7.99
C ALA A 476 7.54 -5.51 -8.60
N GLN A 477 8.80 -5.71 -8.21
CA GLN A 477 9.62 -6.84 -8.64
C GLN A 477 9.11 -8.16 -8.05
N ILE A 478 8.79 -8.20 -6.75
CA ILE A 478 8.23 -9.38 -6.08
C ILE A 478 6.89 -9.78 -6.71
N LYS A 479 5.99 -8.82 -6.93
CA LYS A 479 4.69 -9.06 -7.60
C LYS A 479 4.82 -9.61 -9.02
N LYS A 480 5.94 -9.34 -9.71
CA LYS A 480 6.26 -9.87 -11.05
C LYS A 480 6.96 -11.23 -11.02
N GLY A 481 7.28 -11.78 -9.84
CA GLY A 481 8.00 -13.03 -9.69
C GLY A 481 9.52 -12.89 -9.62
N GLY A 482 10.04 -11.68 -9.44
CA GLY A 482 11.47 -11.39 -9.27
C GLY A 482 12.27 -11.24 -10.57
N PRO A 483 13.62 -11.20 -10.50
CA PRO A 483 14.40 -11.10 -9.27
C PRO A 483 14.27 -9.72 -8.59
N VAL A 484 14.53 -9.68 -7.27
CA VAL A 484 14.70 -8.42 -6.53
C VAL A 484 16.11 -7.90 -6.79
N THR A 485 16.25 -6.67 -7.29
CA THR A 485 17.55 -6.10 -7.67
C THR A 485 18.13 -5.23 -6.54
N LEU A 486 19.33 -5.57 -6.10
CA LEU A 486 20.09 -4.86 -5.06
C LEU A 486 21.34 -4.24 -5.67
N THR A 487 21.66 -2.99 -5.34
CA THR A 487 22.86 -2.32 -5.88
C THR A 487 24.15 -2.83 -5.22
N ASP A 488 24.16 -3.03 -3.91
CA ASP A 488 25.27 -3.65 -3.17
C ASP A 488 24.76 -4.33 -1.90
N PRO A 489 25.30 -5.49 -1.50
CA PRO A 489 24.90 -6.19 -0.28
C PRO A 489 25.16 -5.43 1.02
N ASN A 490 26.15 -4.52 1.01
CA ASN A 490 26.57 -3.76 2.19
C ASN A 490 25.96 -2.36 2.25
N ILE A 491 25.07 -2.02 1.29
CA ILE A 491 24.48 -0.71 1.25
C ILE A 491 23.52 -0.50 2.43
N GLU A 492 23.73 0.60 3.14
CA GLU A 492 22.92 0.99 4.29
C GLU A 492 22.26 2.34 4.04
N ARG A 493 21.06 2.52 4.57
CA ARG A 493 20.33 3.79 4.49
C ARG A 493 19.60 4.05 5.80
N TYR A 494 19.53 5.32 6.14
CA TYR A 494 18.63 5.79 7.19
C TYR A 494 17.21 5.85 6.64
N PHE A 495 16.25 5.38 7.45
CA PHE A 495 14.84 5.45 7.08
C PHE A 495 13.98 6.09 8.17
N MET A 496 12.96 6.78 7.72
CA MET A 496 11.92 7.40 8.54
C MET A 496 10.57 7.19 7.85
N THR A 497 9.47 7.22 8.59
CA THR A 497 8.15 7.24 7.95
C THR A 497 7.83 8.62 7.39
N ILE A 498 6.99 8.69 6.35
CA ILE A 498 6.58 9.98 5.76
C ILE A 498 5.85 10.85 6.80
N PRO A 499 4.89 10.31 7.60
CA PRO A 499 4.25 11.08 8.67
C PRO A 499 5.23 11.63 9.71
N GLU A 500 6.21 10.81 10.15
CA GLU A 500 7.24 11.24 11.10
C GLU A 500 8.09 12.38 10.53
N ALA A 501 8.56 12.26 9.27
CA ALA A 501 9.33 13.30 8.60
C ALA A 501 8.54 14.63 8.53
N ALA A 502 7.27 14.57 8.13
CA ALA A 502 6.41 15.75 8.06
C ALA A 502 6.19 16.38 9.45
N GLN A 503 5.97 15.58 10.49
CA GLN A 503 5.84 16.04 11.86
C GLN A 503 7.08 16.79 12.35
N LEU A 504 8.27 16.20 12.14
CA LEU A 504 9.52 16.83 12.56
C LEU A 504 9.86 18.09 11.72
N VAL A 505 9.46 18.13 10.44
CA VAL A 505 9.58 19.35 9.62
C VAL A 505 8.69 20.48 10.16
N LEU A 506 7.44 20.18 10.57
CA LEU A 506 6.57 21.16 11.22
C LEU A 506 7.17 21.63 12.55
N GLN A 507 7.71 20.72 13.36
CA GLN A 507 8.36 21.08 14.61
C GLN A 507 9.62 21.91 14.40
N ALA A 508 10.47 21.56 13.42
CA ALA A 508 11.63 22.37 13.04
C ALA A 508 11.22 23.77 12.56
N GLY A 509 10.09 23.86 11.86
CA GLY A 509 9.47 25.14 11.51
C GLY A 509 9.06 25.95 12.73
N ALA A 510 8.56 25.35 13.81
CA ALA A 510 8.24 26.04 15.06
C ALA A 510 9.50 26.61 15.74
N LEU A 511 10.56 25.79 15.80
CA LEU A 511 11.85 26.15 16.41
C LEU A 511 12.68 27.14 15.59
N ALA A 512 12.24 27.56 14.39
CA ALA A 512 13.05 28.26 13.38
C ALA A 512 13.90 29.39 13.91
N GLU A 513 15.22 29.15 13.99
CA GLU A 513 16.30 30.15 14.10
C GLU A 513 16.83 30.43 12.69
N SER A 514 16.76 31.67 12.24
CA SER A 514 17.09 32.01 10.85
C SER A 514 18.53 31.62 10.47
N GLY A 515 18.67 30.97 9.29
CA GLY A 515 19.95 30.47 8.79
C GLY A 515 20.34 29.09 9.29
N SER A 516 19.55 28.48 10.18
CA SER A 516 19.85 27.17 10.75
C SER A 516 19.55 26.03 9.78
N ILE A 517 20.41 25.02 9.82
CA ILE A 517 20.20 23.73 9.19
C ILE A 517 19.84 22.75 10.30
N TYR A 518 18.59 22.34 10.36
CA TYR A 518 18.13 21.31 11.28
C TYR A 518 18.43 19.93 10.71
N VAL A 519 18.88 19.02 11.57
CA VAL A 519 19.15 17.62 11.24
C VAL A 519 18.22 16.75 12.08
N LEU A 520 17.44 15.93 11.42
CA LEU A 520 16.52 15.02 12.10
C LEU A 520 17.24 13.77 12.56
N ASP A 521 16.87 13.28 13.74
CA ASP A 521 17.34 12.00 14.25
C ASP A 521 16.79 10.85 13.39
N MET A 522 17.68 10.23 12.64
CA MET A 522 17.34 9.13 11.75
C MET A 522 17.42 7.74 12.42
N GLY A 523 17.83 7.67 13.71
CA GLY A 523 18.08 6.40 14.39
C GLY A 523 19.20 5.59 13.72
N GLU A 524 19.12 4.25 13.80
CA GLU A 524 20.11 3.37 13.24
C GLU A 524 19.93 3.16 11.73
N PRO A 525 21.04 3.03 10.98
CA PRO A 525 20.97 2.71 9.55
C PRO A 525 20.49 1.27 9.33
N VAL A 526 19.73 1.07 8.24
CA VAL A 526 19.17 -0.24 7.87
C VAL A 526 19.86 -0.77 6.61
N LYS A 527 20.31 -2.02 6.65
CA LYS A 527 20.83 -2.71 5.46
C LYS A 527 19.70 -2.97 4.46
N ILE A 528 19.90 -2.53 3.23
CA ILE A 528 18.87 -2.70 2.18
C ILE A 528 18.61 -4.16 1.86
N ILE A 529 19.63 -5.05 2.02
CA ILE A 529 19.45 -6.48 1.84
C ILE A 529 18.50 -7.09 2.87
N ASP A 530 18.54 -6.62 4.13
CA ASP A 530 17.66 -7.15 5.18
C ASP A 530 16.21 -6.68 4.94
N LEU A 531 16.03 -5.44 4.52
CA LEU A 531 14.73 -4.91 4.09
C LEU A 531 14.18 -5.71 2.89
N ALA A 532 15.02 -6.04 1.90
CA ALA A 532 14.62 -6.88 0.76
C ALA A 532 14.17 -8.27 1.21
N LYS A 533 14.93 -8.92 2.11
CA LYS A 533 14.57 -10.24 2.66
C LYS A 533 13.25 -10.21 3.42
N GLN A 534 13.04 -9.20 4.27
CA GLN A 534 11.80 -9.03 5.02
C GLN A 534 10.59 -8.83 4.08
N LEU A 535 10.74 -7.98 3.06
CA LEU A 535 9.68 -7.80 2.05
C LEU A 535 9.38 -9.08 1.29
N ILE A 536 10.38 -9.82 0.84
CA ILE A 536 10.21 -11.10 0.14
C ILE A 536 9.39 -12.06 1.02
N ARG A 537 9.74 -12.18 2.31
CA ARG A 537 9.00 -13.03 3.27
C ARG A 537 7.58 -12.53 3.50
N LEU A 538 7.38 -11.21 3.62
CA LEU A 538 6.05 -10.61 3.79
C LEU A 538 5.10 -10.98 2.64
N TYR A 539 5.65 -11.10 1.42
CA TYR A 539 4.90 -11.57 0.24
C TYR A 539 4.81 -13.10 0.13
N GLY A 540 5.28 -13.86 1.13
CA GLY A 540 5.16 -15.31 1.21
C GLY A 540 6.22 -16.08 0.42
N TYR A 541 7.30 -15.43 0.00
CA TYR A 541 8.43 -16.07 -0.66
C TYR A 541 9.60 -16.29 0.31
N GLU A 542 10.54 -17.17 -0.04
CA GLU A 542 11.77 -17.41 0.70
C GLU A 542 12.96 -16.84 -0.07
N PRO A 543 13.72 -15.89 0.51
CA PRO A 543 14.86 -15.27 -0.14
C PRO A 543 15.92 -16.28 -0.57
N GLY A 544 16.35 -16.24 -1.83
CA GLY A 544 17.36 -17.14 -2.37
C GLY A 544 16.89 -18.55 -2.70
N VAL A 545 15.65 -18.92 -2.36
CA VAL A 545 15.07 -20.25 -2.67
C VAL A 545 14.07 -20.14 -3.82
N ASN A 546 12.99 -19.37 -3.63
CA ASN A 546 11.96 -19.14 -4.65
C ASN A 546 11.81 -17.67 -5.07
N MET A 547 12.64 -16.79 -4.49
CA MET A 547 12.78 -15.38 -4.89
C MET A 547 14.26 -15.00 -4.88
N GLU A 548 14.84 -14.81 -6.06
CA GLU A 548 16.24 -14.43 -6.23
C GLU A 548 16.48 -12.96 -5.85
N ILE A 549 17.60 -12.69 -5.15
CA ILE A 549 18.13 -11.35 -4.94
C ILE A 549 19.37 -11.20 -5.84
N LYS A 550 19.28 -10.33 -6.85
CA LYS A 550 20.34 -10.10 -7.83
C LYS A 550 21.09 -8.81 -7.55
N VAL A 551 22.41 -8.89 -7.39
CA VAL A 551 23.28 -7.72 -7.23
C VAL A 551 23.58 -7.14 -8.61
N VAL A 552 23.30 -5.84 -8.79
CA VAL A 552 23.43 -5.14 -10.09
C VAL A 552 24.55 -4.10 -10.14
N GLY A 553 25.20 -3.80 -9.01
CA GLY A 553 26.23 -2.78 -8.88
C GLY A 553 25.70 -1.40 -8.50
N LEU A 554 26.57 -0.57 -7.89
CA LEU A 554 26.25 0.80 -7.49
C LEU A 554 25.96 1.66 -8.72
N ARG A 555 24.97 2.56 -8.57
CA ARG A 555 24.61 3.53 -9.60
C ARG A 555 25.56 4.74 -9.53
N PRO A 556 25.73 5.49 -10.66
CA PRO A 556 26.46 6.76 -10.62
C PRO A 556 25.90 7.70 -9.56
N GLY A 557 26.76 8.30 -8.74
CA GLY A 557 26.37 9.20 -7.65
C GLY A 557 25.87 8.51 -6.38
N GLU A 558 25.79 7.19 -6.32
CA GLU A 558 25.32 6.44 -5.15
C GLU A 558 26.47 6.11 -4.18
N LYS A 559 26.24 6.38 -2.88
CA LYS A 559 27.16 6.03 -1.78
C LYS A 559 26.78 4.67 -1.19
N LEU A 560 27.77 3.94 -0.61
CA LEU A 560 27.49 2.78 0.24
C LEU A 560 26.82 3.18 1.56
N TYR A 561 27.33 4.23 2.18
CA TYR A 561 26.86 4.80 3.46
C TYR A 561 26.53 6.28 3.25
N GLU A 562 25.41 6.73 3.80
CA GLU A 562 25.03 8.14 3.79
C GLU A 562 25.39 8.79 5.13
N GLU A 563 25.77 10.07 5.07
CA GLU A 563 26.15 10.87 6.23
C GLU A 563 25.10 11.93 6.49
N LEU A 564 24.68 12.10 7.74
CA LEU A 564 23.70 13.13 8.13
C LEU A 564 24.36 14.49 8.38
N MET A 565 25.64 14.48 8.74
CA MET A 565 26.43 15.66 9.09
C MET A 565 27.87 15.52 8.58
N MET A 566 28.51 16.66 8.33
CA MET A 566 29.95 16.70 8.08
C MET A 566 30.70 16.53 9.41
N ASP A 567 31.95 16.04 9.37
CA ASP A 567 32.78 15.86 10.58
C ASP A 567 32.91 17.17 11.38
N GLU A 568 33.08 18.31 10.70
CA GLU A 568 33.14 19.64 11.30
C GLU A 568 31.82 20.10 11.98
N GLU A 569 30.69 19.57 11.51
CA GLU A 569 29.35 19.84 12.05
C GLU A 569 29.10 18.99 13.32
N GLN A 570 29.64 17.75 13.41
CA GLN A 570 29.40 16.83 14.53
C GLN A 570 29.91 17.41 15.86
N ASP A 571 31.11 17.97 15.87
CA ASP A 571 31.72 18.53 17.10
C ASP A 571 31.02 19.78 17.62
N LYS A 572 30.30 20.50 16.76
CA LYS A 572 29.65 21.77 17.07
C LYS A 572 28.13 21.71 17.08
N MET A 573 27.56 20.49 16.95
CA MET A 573 26.14 20.26 16.93
C MET A 573 25.49 20.69 18.25
N ARG A 574 24.37 21.42 18.15
CA ARG A 574 23.54 21.79 19.30
C ARG A 574 22.26 20.95 19.33
N ARG A 575 21.87 20.52 20.51
CA ARG A 575 20.53 19.95 20.73
C ARG A 575 19.52 21.08 20.76
N THR A 576 18.34 20.85 20.20
CA THR A 576 17.18 21.73 20.39
C THR A 576 16.39 21.31 21.64
N GLU A 577 15.31 22.01 21.93
CA GLU A 577 14.33 21.61 22.95
C GLU A 577 13.65 20.28 22.59
N HIS A 578 13.63 19.93 21.30
CA HIS A 578 13.07 18.67 20.81
C HIS A 578 14.16 17.61 20.66
N ASN A 579 14.01 16.46 21.34
CA ASN A 579 15.02 15.40 21.42
C ASN A 579 15.41 14.76 20.08
N LYS A 580 14.56 14.85 19.05
CA LYS A 580 14.80 14.28 17.70
C LYS A 580 15.23 15.35 16.66
N ILE A 581 15.51 16.59 17.07
CA ILE A 581 15.94 17.67 16.17
C ILE A 581 17.23 18.27 16.69
N PHE A 582 18.25 18.29 15.83
CA PHE A 582 19.55 18.89 16.11
C PHE A 582 19.78 20.09 15.18
N VAL A 583 20.70 20.99 15.55
CA VAL A 583 21.09 22.13 14.74
C VAL A 583 22.55 21.98 14.34
N ALA A 584 22.81 21.94 13.04
CA ALA A 584 24.15 22.05 12.50
C ALA A 584 24.66 23.51 12.62
N PRO A 585 25.94 23.71 12.94
CA PRO A 585 26.48 25.04 13.06
C PRO A 585 26.41 25.80 11.73
N PRO A 586 26.14 27.12 11.74
CA PRO A 586 26.18 27.90 10.52
C PRO A 586 27.61 27.90 9.95
N LYS A 587 27.73 27.90 8.63
CA LYS A 587 29.00 28.00 7.92
C LYS A 587 29.18 29.42 7.41
N ASP A 588 30.36 29.98 7.61
CA ASP A 588 30.70 31.28 7.01
C ASP A 588 30.74 31.14 5.48
N ILE A 589 29.93 31.94 4.80
CA ILE A 589 29.84 31.98 3.36
C ILE A 589 30.31 33.33 2.86
N ASP A 590 31.33 33.37 2.01
CA ASP A 590 31.69 34.58 1.27
C ASP A 590 30.57 34.89 0.26
N LEU A 591 29.75 35.88 0.59
CA LEU A 591 28.58 36.27 -0.19
C LEU A 591 28.94 36.70 -1.61
N ALA A 592 30.04 37.47 -1.77
CA ALA A 592 30.45 38.00 -3.08
C ALA A 592 30.87 36.86 -4.01
N GLN A 593 31.70 35.94 -3.50
CA GLN A 593 32.13 34.76 -4.23
C GLN A 593 30.94 33.84 -4.55
N PHE A 594 30.07 33.60 -3.58
CA PHE A 594 28.90 32.75 -3.74
C PHE A 594 27.96 33.24 -4.84
N TYR A 595 27.62 34.53 -4.85
CA TYR A 595 26.71 35.05 -5.88
C TYR A 595 27.37 35.13 -7.25
N THR A 596 28.68 35.33 -7.36
CA THR A 596 29.41 35.27 -8.63
C THR A 596 29.37 33.86 -9.19
N GLN A 597 29.73 32.86 -8.38
CA GLN A 597 29.68 31.45 -8.78
C GLN A 597 28.26 31.00 -9.14
N LEU A 598 27.22 31.49 -8.42
CA LEU A 598 25.82 31.19 -8.71
C LEU A 598 25.36 31.78 -10.05
N GLN A 599 25.87 32.95 -10.45
CA GLN A 599 25.61 33.55 -11.76
C GLN A 599 26.24 32.70 -12.88
N ASP A 600 27.51 32.31 -12.72
CA ASP A 600 28.23 31.46 -13.69
C ASP A 600 27.53 30.10 -13.84
N LEU A 601 27.13 29.47 -12.73
CA LEU A 601 26.35 28.22 -12.72
C LEU A 601 25.01 28.40 -13.41
N SER A 602 24.32 29.52 -13.20
CA SER A 602 23.06 29.84 -13.86
C SER A 602 23.20 29.96 -15.38
N ALA A 603 24.26 30.67 -15.83
CA ALA A 603 24.57 30.84 -17.25
C ALA A 603 24.88 29.50 -17.92
N ALA A 604 25.73 28.66 -17.31
CA ALA A 604 26.05 27.34 -17.82
C ALA A 604 24.79 26.44 -17.86
N ALA A 605 23.97 26.44 -16.82
CA ALA A 605 22.73 25.65 -16.80
C ALA A 605 21.73 26.11 -17.87
N ALA A 606 21.62 27.43 -18.14
CA ALA A 606 20.72 27.95 -19.18
C ALA A 606 21.03 27.39 -20.57
N HIS A 607 22.31 27.19 -20.89
CA HIS A 607 22.78 26.66 -22.16
C HIS A 607 22.93 25.13 -22.19
N ASN A 608 22.59 24.44 -21.10
CA ASN A 608 22.83 23.00 -20.90
C ASN A 608 24.31 22.61 -21.15
N ASP A 609 25.23 23.46 -20.69
CA ASP A 609 26.66 23.30 -20.88
C ASP A 609 27.18 22.05 -20.15
N GLU A 610 28.09 21.30 -20.78
CA GLU A 610 28.80 20.18 -20.15
C GLU A 610 29.64 20.63 -18.94
N GLY A 611 30.02 21.92 -18.86
CA GLY A 611 30.72 22.55 -17.74
C GLY A 611 29.93 22.66 -16.43
N VAL A 612 28.62 22.44 -16.44
CA VAL A 612 27.76 22.55 -15.22
C VAL A 612 28.33 21.76 -14.05
N VAL A 613 28.77 20.51 -14.27
CA VAL A 613 29.32 19.68 -13.20
C VAL A 613 30.64 20.20 -12.66
N LYS A 614 31.47 20.79 -13.53
CA LYS A 614 32.73 21.43 -13.12
C LYS A 614 32.44 22.64 -12.23
N GLN A 615 31.49 23.48 -12.61
CA GLN A 615 31.10 24.63 -11.79
C GLN A 615 30.47 24.24 -10.45
N LEU A 616 29.68 23.15 -10.42
CA LEU A 616 29.18 22.58 -9.17
C LEU A 616 30.34 22.15 -8.25
N ALA A 617 31.40 21.54 -8.80
CA ALA A 617 32.58 21.12 -8.03
C ALA A 617 33.42 22.33 -7.54
N GLU A 618 33.51 23.39 -8.34
CA GLU A 618 34.16 24.65 -7.93
C GLU A 618 33.40 25.36 -6.80
N MET A 619 32.05 25.31 -6.84
CA MET A 619 31.19 25.93 -5.82
C MET A 619 31.13 25.10 -4.52
N ILE A 620 31.18 23.76 -4.62
CA ILE A 620 31.13 22.83 -3.49
C ILE A 620 32.40 21.98 -3.49
N PRO A 621 33.48 22.39 -2.79
CA PRO A 621 34.75 21.67 -2.78
C PRO A 621 34.68 20.23 -2.26
N THR A 622 33.67 19.91 -1.44
CA THR A 622 33.43 18.55 -0.93
C THR A 622 32.69 17.67 -1.93
N PHE A 623 32.29 18.18 -3.09
CA PHE A 623 31.64 17.41 -4.14
C PHE A 623 32.66 16.54 -4.88
N THR A 624 32.50 15.22 -4.76
CA THR A 624 33.31 14.22 -5.44
C THR A 624 32.45 13.44 -6.42
N PRO A 625 32.32 13.92 -7.70
CA PRO A 625 31.44 13.25 -8.66
C PRO A 625 31.92 11.84 -8.98
N THR A 626 31.12 10.84 -8.66
CA THR A 626 31.38 9.44 -9.04
C THR A 626 30.75 9.15 -10.40
N ARG A 627 31.32 9.71 -11.47
CA ARG A 627 30.94 9.36 -12.84
C ARG A 627 31.61 8.04 -13.22
N GLY A 628 31.02 6.92 -12.84
CA GLY A 628 31.26 5.65 -13.49
C GLY A 628 30.73 5.75 -14.94
N ASN A 629 31.55 5.36 -15.91
CA ASN A 629 31.31 5.35 -17.35
C ASN A 629 29.81 5.32 -17.72
N LEU A 630 29.21 6.47 -17.96
CA LEU A 630 28.01 6.61 -18.76
C LEU A 630 28.44 6.26 -20.20
N LYS A 631 28.57 4.96 -20.51
CA LYS A 631 28.50 4.50 -21.88
C LYS A 631 27.04 4.65 -22.29
N THR A 632 26.84 5.62 -23.17
CA THR A 632 25.63 5.87 -23.96
C THR A 632 25.03 4.58 -24.51
#